data_a3cf67feb7e276f534130a2e65467082
#
_entry.id   a3cf67feb7e276f534130a2e65467082
#
_cell.length_a   1.000
_cell.length_b   1.000
_cell.length_c   1.000
_cell.angle_alpha   90.00
_cell.angle_beta   90.00
_cell.angle_gamma   90.00
#
_symmetry.space_group_name_H-M   'P 1'
#
loop_
_entity.id
_entity.type
_entity.pdbx_description
1 polymer ?
#
loop_
_entity_poly.entity_id
_entity_poly.type
_entity_poly.pdbx_seq_one_letter_code
_entity_poly.pdbx_strand_id
1 'polypeptide(L)'
;MIGKPLPVRAAQTYFENLSAATNGAADNIQWLIDTKSRLDQYEALAKKVGRSLRINLELDVGLHRGGFEPGEELRSTMMAIKASPVLSLAGFMGYEPHLPSLPTALGWRDRAKAGAWKLYRQVLDMAAGIFSVEEMAGLTRNAAGSPTYRYYEDISLANEISAGSCLVKPTHFDTELLEPHQPASFIATPVIKSMPTTRMPGLEFADGAGRAWDPNYSKTIFTYGGNWLAE
;
A
#
# COMPACT_ATOMS: atom_id res chain seq x y z
N MET A 1 1.14 -3.12 11.69
CA MET A 1 0.78 -1.78 11.14
C MET A 1 -0.59 -1.83 10.46
N ILE A 2 -1.33 -0.73 10.46
CA ILE A 2 -2.58 -0.60 9.71
C ILE A 2 -2.21 -0.05 8.32
N GLY A 3 -2.41 -0.86 7.28
CA GLY A 3 -1.91 -0.57 5.93
C GLY A 3 -2.64 0.54 5.14
N LYS A 4 -3.59 1.25 5.77
CA LYS A 4 -4.27 2.44 5.22
C LYS A 4 -4.59 3.43 6.34
N PRO A 5 -4.53 4.75 6.07
CA PRO A 5 -4.97 5.74 7.04
C PRO A 5 -6.44 5.53 7.40
N LEU A 6 -6.75 5.46 8.68
CA LEU A 6 -8.12 5.36 9.16
C LEU A 6 -8.67 6.74 9.55
N PRO A 7 -9.96 7.01 9.33
CA PRO A 7 -10.62 8.15 9.95
C PRO A 7 -10.50 8.04 11.48
N VAL A 8 -10.23 9.17 12.15
CA VAL A 8 -10.04 9.19 13.61
C VAL A 8 -11.25 8.62 14.37
N ARG A 9 -12.48 8.77 13.81
CA ARG A 9 -13.69 8.19 14.39
C ARG A 9 -13.63 6.66 14.45
N ALA A 10 -13.10 6.01 13.41
CA ALA A 10 -12.95 4.56 13.40
C ALA A 10 -11.93 4.10 14.46
N ALA A 11 -10.82 4.82 14.61
CA ALA A 11 -9.85 4.59 15.68
C ALA A 11 -10.47 4.80 17.07
N GLN A 12 -11.27 5.85 17.25
CA GLN A 12 -11.99 6.08 18.49
C GLN A 12 -12.94 4.92 18.80
N THR A 13 -13.75 4.48 17.85
CA THR A 13 -14.66 3.33 18.02
C THR A 13 -13.90 2.06 18.39
N TYR A 14 -12.71 1.85 17.82
CA TYR A 14 -11.84 0.73 18.20
C TYR A 14 -11.49 0.81 19.70
N PHE A 15 -11.04 1.96 20.20
CA PHE A 15 -10.68 2.13 21.61
C PHE A 15 -11.88 2.00 22.55
N GLU A 16 -13.07 2.47 22.14
CA GLU A 16 -14.30 2.36 22.91
C GLU A 16 -14.79 0.90 23.06
N ASN A 17 -14.40 0.03 22.12
CA ASN A 17 -14.80 -1.39 22.12
C ASN A 17 -13.69 -2.36 22.58
N LEU A 18 -12.57 -1.85 23.13
CA LEU A 18 -11.52 -2.70 23.64
C LEU A 18 -12.02 -3.53 24.83
N SER A 19 -11.85 -4.84 24.74
CA SER A 19 -12.05 -5.73 25.88
C SER A 19 -10.81 -5.81 26.76
N ALA A 20 -10.95 -6.29 27.98
CA ALA A 20 -9.83 -6.54 28.87
C ALA A 20 -8.77 -7.48 28.24
N ALA A 21 -9.22 -8.46 27.44
CA ALA A 21 -8.34 -9.41 26.78
C ALA A 21 -7.52 -8.79 25.63
N THR A 22 -8.01 -7.73 24.98
CA THR A 22 -7.35 -7.08 23.83
C THR A 22 -6.67 -5.75 24.20
N ASN A 23 -6.85 -5.29 25.41
CA ASN A 23 -6.40 -3.97 25.84
C ASN A 23 -4.89 -3.76 25.70
N GLY A 24 -4.07 -4.76 26.08
CA GLY A 24 -2.61 -4.69 25.93
C GLY A 24 -2.14 -4.80 24.46
N ALA A 25 -2.91 -5.44 23.59
CA ALA A 25 -2.58 -5.53 22.17
C ALA A 25 -2.72 -4.18 21.45
N ALA A 26 -3.56 -3.27 21.98
CA ALA A 26 -3.76 -1.95 21.40
C ALA A 26 -2.48 -1.08 21.41
N ASP A 27 -1.59 -1.30 22.37
CA ASP A 27 -0.34 -0.54 22.50
C ASP A 27 0.69 -0.92 21.41
N ASN A 28 0.49 -2.07 20.75
CA ASN A 28 1.35 -2.52 19.64
C ASN A 28 0.88 -2.06 18.27
N ILE A 29 -0.28 -1.42 18.15
CA ILE A 29 -0.79 -0.92 16.89
C ILE A 29 0.03 0.29 16.43
N GLN A 30 0.48 0.25 15.18
CA GLN A 30 1.04 1.41 14.50
C GLN A 30 -0.05 2.04 13.63
N TRP A 31 -0.35 3.30 13.88
CA TRP A 31 -1.40 4.06 13.18
C TRP A 31 -0.80 4.80 12.01
N LEU A 32 -1.28 4.51 10.80
CA LEU A 32 -0.79 5.15 9.59
C LEU A 32 -1.38 6.54 9.43
N ILE A 33 -0.52 7.53 9.25
CA ILE A 33 -0.85 8.95 9.13
C ILE A 33 -0.28 9.47 7.81
N ASP A 34 -1.14 10.09 7.01
CA ASP A 34 -0.85 10.56 5.65
C ASP A 34 -0.78 12.09 5.54
N THR A 35 -1.24 12.82 6.57
CA THR A 35 -1.27 14.29 6.58
C THR A 35 -1.04 14.85 7.99
N LYS A 36 -0.55 16.09 8.05
CA LYS A 36 -0.40 16.80 9.34
C LYS A 36 -1.74 16.98 10.06
N SER A 37 -2.81 17.27 9.32
CA SER A 37 -4.16 17.41 9.91
C SER A 37 -4.63 16.10 10.57
N ARG A 38 -4.33 14.96 9.96
CA ARG A 38 -4.64 13.65 10.56
C ARG A 38 -3.79 13.40 11.81
N LEU A 39 -2.52 13.80 11.82
CA LEU A 39 -1.69 13.71 13.01
C LEU A 39 -2.33 14.47 14.18
N ASP A 40 -2.80 15.70 13.96
CA ASP A 40 -3.41 16.53 15.00
C ASP A 40 -4.70 15.88 15.54
N GLN A 41 -5.50 15.25 14.67
CA GLN A 41 -6.69 14.50 15.08
C GLN A 41 -6.32 13.29 15.96
N TYR A 42 -5.25 12.57 15.61
CA TYR A 42 -4.79 11.42 16.39
C TYR A 42 -4.12 11.82 17.70
N GLU A 43 -3.44 12.95 17.75
CA GLU A 43 -2.93 13.48 19.02
C GLU A 43 -4.08 13.86 19.97
N ALA A 44 -5.13 14.50 19.45
CA ALA A 44 -6.32 14.80 20.23
C ALA A 44 -7.02 13.51 20.72
N LEU A 45 -7.09 12.48 19.86
CA LEU A 45 -7.62 11.17 20.25
C LEU A 45 -6.77 10.54 21.36
N ALA A 46 -5.45 10.53 21.22
CA ALA A 46 -4.53 9.99 22.22
C ALA A 46 -4.76 10.60 23.61
N LYS A 47 -4.87 11.93 23.65
CA LYS A 47 -5.19 12.68 24.88
C LYS A 47 -6.56 12.29 25.45
N LYS A 48 -7.57 12.16 24.57
CA LYS A 48 -8.94 11.80 24.97
C LYS A 48 -9.04 10.39 25.55
N VAL A 49 -8.33 9.42 24.94
CA VAL A 49 -8.38 8.02 25.42
C VAL A 49 -7.34 7.70 26.50
N GLY A 50 -6.48 8.67 26.83
CA GLY A 50 -5.44 8.52 27.86
C GLY A 50 -4.35 7.50 27.49
N ARG A 51 -4.01 7.38 26.20
CA ARG A 51 -3.03 6.41 25.69
C ARG A 51 -1.99 7.05 24.78
N SER A 52 -0.78 6.54 24.85
CA SER A 52 0.23 6.86 23.83
C SER A 52 -0.04 6.08 22.53
N LEU A 53 0.07 6.77 21.40
CA LEU A 53 -0.12 6.18 20.08
C LEU A 53 1.20 6.09 19.31
N ARG A 54 1.43 4.94 18.70
CA ARG A 54 2.57 4.69 17.83
C ARG A 54 2.21 5.09 16.39
N ILE A 55 2.91 6.05 15.85
CA ILE A 55 2.63 6.67 14.55
C ILE A 55 3.56 6.11 13.48
N ASN A 56 2.98 5.66 12.38
CA ASN A 56 3.69 5.32 11.15
C ASN A 56 3.30 6.36 10.09
N LEU A 57 4.28 6.98 9.41
CA LEU A 57 4.02 8.01 8.41
C LEU A 57 3.98 7.39 7.01
N GLU A 58 2.88 7.60 6.28
CA GLU A 58 2.77 7.22 4.87
C GLU A 58 3.61 8.16 4.02
N LEU A 59 4.41 7.61 3.13
CA LEU A 59 5.28 8.35 2.21
C LEU A 59 4.74 8.24 0.78
N ASP A 60 4.66 9.35 0.09
CA ASP A 60 4.49 9.31 -1.36
C ASP A 60 5.83 9.02 -2.03
N VAL A 61 5.98 7.80 -2.48
CA VAL A 61 7.17 7.30 -3.17
C VAL A 61 6.97 7.24 -4.69
N GLY A 62 6.02 8.03 -5.23
CA GLY A 62 5.76 8.17 -6.66
C GLY A 62 4.45 7.53 -7.13
N LEU A 63 3.63 6.99 -6.25
CA LEU A 63 2.27 6.54 -6.57
C LEU A 63 1.27 7.70 -6.66
N HIS A 64 1.55 8.80 -5.96
CA HIS A 64 0.69 9.99 -5.86
C HIS A 64 -0.73 9.68 -5.37
N ARG A 65 -0.85 8.68 -4.49
CA ARG A 65 -2.12 8.32 -3.84
C ARG A 65 -2.37 9.14 -2.58
N GLY A 66 -1.33 9.62 -1.95
CA GLY A 66 -1.30 10.35 -0.68
C GLY A 66 -0.01 10.07 0.07
N GLY A 67 0.11 10.63 1.26
CA GLY A 67 1.32 10.53 2.07
C GLY A 67 2.22 11.77 1.96
N PHE A 68 3.28 11.77 2.73
CA PHE A 68 4.24 12.87 2.79
C PHE A 68 5.33 12.71 1.73
N GLU A 69 5.70 13.82 1.12
CA GLU A 69 6.97 13.95 0.38
C GLU A 69 8.09 14.46 1.31
N PRO A 70 9.38 14.20 0.97
CA PRO A 70 10.49 14.82 1.67
C PRO A 70 10.41 16.36 1.57
N GLY A 71 10.20 17.03 2.71
CA GLY A 71 10.04 18.49 2.75
C GLY A 71 9.72 19.01 4.13
N GLU A 72 9.39 20.30 4.21
CA GLU A 72 9.15 20.98 5.48
C GLU A 72 7.91 20.47 6.22
N GLU A 73 6.86 20.08 5.49
CA GLU A 73 5.65 19.50 6.13
C GLU A 73 5.96 18.19 6.84
N LEU A 74 6.70 17.27 6.20
CA LEU A 74 7.14 16.03 6.83
C LEU A 74 8.06 16.31 8.01
N ARG A 75 9.03 17.22 7.84
CA ARG A 75 9.96 17.60 8.90
C ARG A 75 9.23 18.14 10.13
N SER A 76 8.34 19.10 9.95
CA SER A 76 7.54 19.68 11.03
C SER A 76 6.62 18.65 11.68
N THR A 77 6.07 17.72 10.90
CA THR A 77 5.26 16.60 11.39
C THR A 77 6.08 15.66 12.29
N MET A 78 7.29 15.29 11.89
CA MET A 78 8.20 14.48 12.72
C MET A 78 8.61 15.22 14.01
N MET A 79 8.89 16.51 13.90
CA MET A 79 9.20 17.33 15.09
C MET A 79 8.00 17.41 16.05
N ALA A 80 6.79 17.53 15.55
CA ALA A 80 5.57 17.51 16.37
C ALA A 80 5.41 16.16 17.10
N ILE A 81 5.66 15.04 16.42
CA ILE A 81 5.66 13.71 17.06
C ILE A 81 6.73 13.66 18.17
N LYS A 82 7.95 14.12 17.88
CA LYS A 82 9.07 14.12 18.85
C LYS A 82 8.77 14.95 20.08
N ALA A 83 8.04 16.06 19.94
CA ALA A 83 7.65 16.94 21.04
C ALA A 83 6.41 16.49 21.81
N SER A 84 5.63 15.56 21.25
CA SER A 84 4.36 15.12 21.85
C SER A 84 4.59 14.14 23.02
N PRO A 85 3.92 14.33 24.17
CA PRO A 85 3.99 13.37 25.27
C PRO A 85 3.14 12.11 25.04
N VAL A 86 2.30 12.10 24.01
CA VAL A 86 1.33 11.02 23.74
C VAL A 86 1.48 10.39 22.35
N LEU A 87 2.45 10.83 21.56
CA LEU A 87 2.77 10.23 20.26
C LEU A 87 4.24 9.76 20.26
N SER A 88 4.49 8.68 19.53
CA SER A 88 5.85 8.22 19.25
C SER A 88 5.96 7.81 17.78
N LEU A 89 7.07 8.15 17.13
CA LEU A 89 7.33 7.64 15.80
C LEU A 89 7.60 6.14 15.87
N ALA A 90 6.84 5.36 15.11
CA ALA A 90 7.00 3.91 15.03
C ALA A 90 7.61 3.48 13.67
N GLY A 91 7.50 4.32 12.65
CA GLY A 91 8.08 3.99 11.37
C GLY A 91 7.54 4.80 10.20
N PHE A 92 7.87 4.29 9.03
CA PHE A 92 7.45 4.83 7.74
C PHE A 92 6.89 3.73 6.85
N MET A 93 5.99 4.07 5.94
CA MET A 93 5.42 3.17 4.94
C MET A 93 5.48 3.81 3.56
N GLY A 94 6.17 3.16 2.63
CA GLY A 94 6.10 3.45 1.20
C GLY A 94 5.30 2.38 0.46
N TYR A 95 4.61 2.74 -0.63
CA TYR A 95 3.86 1.80 -1.46
C TYR A 95 3.94 2.19 -2.93
N GLU A 96 4.51 1.31 -3.76
CA GLU A 96 4.86 1.59 -5.16
C GLU A 96 4.32 0.54 -6.14
N PRO A 97 3.02 0.17 -6.10
CA PRO A 97 2.43 -0.89 -6.94
C PRO A 97 2.42 -0.56 -8.43
N HIS A 98 2.63 0.69 -8.78
CA HIS A 98 2.66 1.16 -10.17
C HIS A 98 3.93 0.71 -10.92
N LEU A 99 5.01 0.37 -10.22
CA LEU A 99 6.30 0.08 -10.84
C LEU A 99 6.26 -1.05 -11.88
N PRO A 100 5.62 -2.21 -11.61
CA PRO A 100 5.56 -3.29 -12.60
C PRO A 100 4.79 -2.93 -13.88
N SER A 101 3.85 -1.99 -13.79
CA SER A 101 3.04 -1.54 -14.92
C SER A 101 3.76 -0.51 -15.82
N LEU A 102 4.91 0.01 -15.37
CA LEU A 102 5.67 0.95 -16.17
C LEU A 102 6.42 0.23 -17.29
N PRO A 103 6.52 0.85 -18.49
CA PRO A 103 7.30 0.30 -19.59
C PRO A 103 8.75 0.06 -19.19
N THR A 104 9.30 -1.09 -19.58
CA THR A 104 10.74 -1.38 -19.45
C THR A 104 11.57 -0.62 -20.49
N ALA A 105 10.94 -0.26 -21.61
CA ALA A 105 11.56 0.53 -22.64
C ALA A 105 12.18 1.80 -22.09
N LEU A 106 13.36 2.16 -22.59
CA LEU A 106 14.12 3.34 -22.17
C LEU A 106 14.47 3.38 -20.66
N GLY A 107 14.33 2.27 -19.93
CA GLY A 107 14.65 2.18 -18.49
C GLY A 107 13.70 2.98 -17.58
N TRP A 108 12.46 3.22 -17.99
CA TRP A 108 11.51 4.03 -17.19
C TRP A 108 11.18 3.36 -15.86
N ARG A 109 10.96 2.05 -15.85
CA ARG A 109 10.69 1.27 -14.63
C ARG A 109 11.85 1.38 -13.63
N ASP A 110 13.08 1.20 -14.09
CA ASP A 110 14.26 1.25 -13.21
C ASP A 110 14.51 2.64 -12.65
N ARG A 111 14.27 3.68 -13.46
CA ARG A 111 14.36 5.07 -12.98
C ARG A 111 13.29 5.38 -11.94
N ALA A 112 12.05 4.93 -12.14
CA ALA A 112 10.97 5.13 -11.18
C ALA A 112 11.25 4.38 -9.88
N LYS A 113 11.74 3.12 -9.96
CA LYS A 113 12.18 2.34 -8.81
C LYS A 113 13.30 3.05 -8.04
N ALA A 114 14.34 3.48 -8.73
CA ALA A 114 15.45 4.23 -8.11
C ALA A 114 14.97 5.55 -7.49
N GLY A 115 14.02 6.22 -8.13
CA GLY A 115 13.37 7.43 -7.61
C GLY A 115 12.63 7.18 -6.31
N ALA A 116 11.77 6.15 -6.25
CA ALA A 116 11.03 5.76 -5.06
C ALA A 116 11.98 5.45 -3.88
N TRP A 117 13.04 4.69 -4.14
CA TRP A 117 14.04 4.35 -3.11
C TRP A 117 14.86 5.56 -2.66
N LYS A 118 15.15 6.49 -3.56
CA LYS A 118 15.82 7.74 -3.22
C LYS A 118 14.95 8.59 -2.30
N LEU A 119 13.66 8.75 -2.61
CA LEU A 119 12.71 9.47 -1.76
C LEU A 119 12.63 8.86 -0.35
N TYR A 120 12.52 7.55 -0.28
CA TYR A 120 12.48 6.86 1.00
C TYR A 120 13.76 7.08 1.83
N ARG A 121 14.96 6.98 1.21
CA ARG A 121 16.23 7.26 1.89
C ARG A 121 16.32 8.70 2.37
N GLN A 122 15.89 9.67 1.58
CA GLN A 122 15.86 11.09 1.99
C GLN A 122 15.00 11.29 3.25
N VAL A 123 13.90 10.57 3.38
CA VAL A 123 13.08 10.59 4.61
C VAL A 123 13.83 10.00 5.80
N LEU A 124 14.51 8.87 5.62
CA LEU A 124 15.30 8.26 6.68
C LEU A 124 16.45 9.17 7.14
N ASP A 125 17.13 9.83 6.20
CA ASP A 125 18.20 10.80 6.50
C ASP A 125 17.65 12.01 7.26
N MET A 126 16.47 12.50 6.86
CA MET A 126 15.78 13.58 7.56
C MET A 126 15.40 13.17 8.99
N ALA A 127 14.88 11.97 9.17
CA ALA A 127 14.50 11.43 10.48
C ALA A 127 15.72 11.25 11.39
N ALA A 128 16.85 10.78 10.86
CA ALA A 128 18.11 10.66 11.59
C ALA A 128 18.65 11.99 12.10
N GLY A 129 18.27 13.11 11.50
CA GLY A 129 18.56 14.45 12.01
C GLY A 129 17.66 14.94 13.14
N ILE A 130 16.59 14.17 13.49
CA ILE A 130 15.58 14.53 14.49
C ILE A 130 15.57 13.53 15.65
N PHE A 131 15.69 12.25 15.36
CA PHE A 131 15.58 11.14 16.32
C PHE A 131 16.95 10.55 16.66
N SER A 132 17.08 9.97 17.84
CA SER A 132 18.32 9.32 18.27
C SER A 132 18.61 8.03 17.47
N VAL A 133 19.83 7.53 17.56
CA VAL A 133 20.24 6.27 16.93
C VAL A 133 19.39 5.11 17.42
N GLU A 134 19.07 5.07 18.69
CA GLU A 134 18.23 4.03 19.31
C GLU A 134 16.79 4.10 18.81
N GLU A 135 16.22 5.30 18.70
CA GLU A 135 14.88 5.51 18.14
C GLU A 135 14.85 5.06 16.67
N MET A 136 15.84 5.44 15.88
CA MET A 136 15.96 5.05 14.47
C MET A 136 16.10 3.53 14.29
N ALA A 137 16.86 2.87 15.15
CA ALA A 137 17.02 1.42 15.10
C ALA A 137 15.72 0.65 15.36
N GLY A 138 14.80 1.23 16.15
CA GLY A 138 13.49 0.64 16.47
C GLY A 138 12.40 0.91 15.44
N LEU A 139 12.67 1.68 14.38
CA LEU A 139 11.64 2.04 13.40
C LEU A 139 11.29 0.88 12.46
N THR A 140 10.00 0.70 12.23
CA THR A 140 9.48 -0.07 11.12
C THR A 140 9.70 0.72 9.82
N ARG A 141 10.42 0.14 8.90
CA ARG A 141 10.60 0.66 7.54
C ARG A 141 9.82 -0.25 6.60
N ASN A 142 8.52 0.04 6.47
CA ASN A 142 7.62 -0.75 5.63
C ASN A 142 7.64 -0.26 4.19
N ALA A 143 7.66 -1.20 3.25
CA ALA A 143 7.61 -0.91 1.83
C ALA A 143 6.90 -2.03 1.07
N ALA A 144 6.84 -1.88 -0.23
CA ALA A 144 6.27 -2.82 -1.16
C ALA A 144 4.75 -3.05 -1.02
N GLY A 145 4.29 -3.90 -1.87
CA GLY A 145 2.98 -4.53 -1.91
C GLY A 145 3.09 -5.84 -2.66
N SER A 146 1.98 -6.52 -2.83
CA SER A 146 1.95 -7.79 -3.57
C SER A 146 2.62 -7.72 -4.95
N PRO A 147 2.47 -6.65 -5.75
CA PRO A 147 3.13 -6.56 -7.05
C PRO A 147 4.64 -6.33 -7.00
N THR A 148 5.19 -5.83 -5.88
CA THR A 148 6.55 -5.27 -5.85
C THR A 148 7.46 -5.85 -4.77
N TYR A 149 6.94 -6.72 -3.88
CA TYR A 149 7.72 -7.22 -2.74
C TYR A 149 9.05 -7.87 -3.16
N ARG A 150 9.13 -8.49 -4.33
CA ARG A 150 10.36 -9.12 -4.85
C ARG A 150 11.44 -8.13 -5.30
N TYR A 151 11.17 -6.84 -5.29
CA TYR A 151 12.22 -5.83 -5.47
C TYR A 151 13.06 -5.59 -4.21
N TYR A 152 12.62 -6.10 -3.05
CA TYR A 152 13.24 -5.89 -1.75
C TYR A 152 13.91 -7.17 -1.28
N GLU A 153 15.11 -7.45 -1.81
CA GLU A 153 15.88 -8.66 -1.49
C GLU A 153 16.77 -8.49 -0.26
N ASP A 154 16.99 -7.25 0.16
CA ASP A 154 17.77 -6.90 1.34
C ASP A 154 17.01 -5.95 2.28
N ILE A 155 17.48 -5.85 3.51
CA ILE A 155 16.89 -5.01 4.57
C ILE A 155 17.49 -3.61 4.65
N SER A 156 18.32 -3.19 3.69
CA SER A 156 19.00 -1.90 3.73
C SER A 156 18.03 -0.72 3.71
N LEU A 157 16.96 -0.83 2.92
CA LEU A 157 15.91 0.19 2.83
C LEU A 157 14.70 -0.16 3.71
N ALA A 158 14.13 -1.34 3.52
CA ALA A 158 12.94 -1.81 4.22
C ALA A 158 13.27 -3.01 5.12
N ASN A 159 12.72 -3.03 6.33
CA ASN A 159 12.80 -4.17 7.26
C ASN A 159 11.43 -4.85 7.47
N GLU A 160 10.39 -4.36 6.83
CA GLU A 160 9.05 -4.94 6.81
C GLU A 160 8.46 -4.80 5.40
N ILE A 161 7.81 -5.85 4.93
CA ILE A 161 7.15 -5.91 3.63
C ILE A 161 5.66 -6.12 3.82
N SER A 162 4.84 -5.30 3.14
CA SER A 162 3.38 -5.49 3.09
C SER A 162 3.00 -6.25 1.83
N ALA A 163 2.69 -7.54 1.96
CA ALA A 163 2.24 -8.37 0.86
C ALA A 163 1.05 -9.23 1.31
N GLY A 164 0.03 -9.33 0.49
CA GLY A 164 -1.19 -10.06 0.85
C GLY A 164 -1.80 -10.79 -0.35
N SER A 165 -2.36 -10.06 -1.30
CA SER A 165 -3.07 -10.65 -2.45
C SER A 165 -2.19 -11.50 -3.38
N CYS A 166 -0.87 -11.35 -3.35
CA CYS A 166 0.04 -12.25 -4.07
C CYS A 166 -0.06 -13.70 -3.56
N LEU A 167 -0.50 -13.94 -2.32
CA LEU A 167 -0.68 -15.28 -1.77
C LEU A 167 -1.77 -16.07 -2.47
N VAL A 168 -2.74 -15.39 -3.06
CA VAL A 168 -3.84 -16.01 -3.84
C VAL A 168 -3.71 -15.75 -5.34
N LYS A 169 -2.78 -14.91 -5.74
CA LYS A 169 -2.48 -14.53 -7.12
C LYS A 169 -3.72 -14.38 -8.00
N PRO A 170 -4.49 -13.29 -7.85
CA PRO A 170 -5.57 -12.99 -8.79
C PRO A 170 -5.00 -12.76 -10.21
N THR A 171 -5.80 -12.97 -11.23
CA THR A 171 -5.37 -12.94 -12.65
C THR A 171 -4.68 -11.64 -13.07
N HIS A 172 -5.12 -10.50 -12.57
CA HIS A 172 -4.45 -9.21 -12.87
C HIS A 172 -3.03 -9.07 -12.27
N PHE A 173 -2.58 -10.08 -11.50
CA PHE A 173 -1.20 -10.20 -11.01
C PHE A 173 -0.33 -11.11 -11.87
N ASP A 174 -0.72 -11.40 -13.10
CA ASP A 174 0.12 -12.09 -14.08
C ASP A 174 1.20 -11.13 -14.61
N THR A 175 2.16 -10.86 -13.73
CA THR A 175 3.34 -10.01 -13.97
C THR A 175 4.61 -10.85 -13.87
N GLU A 176 5.68 -10.38 -14.51
CA GLU A 176 7.00 -11.02 -14.44
C GLU A 176 7.46 -11.33 -13.02
N LEU A 177 7.24 -10.40 -12.07
CA LEU A 177 7.63 -10.58 -10.67
C LEU A 177 6.83 -11.67 -9.96
N LEU A 178 5.60 -11.94 -10.37
CA LEU A 178 4.71 -12.89 -9.73
C LEU A 178 4.50 -14.18 -10.56
N GLU A 179 5.25 -14.34 -11.65
CA GLU A 179 5.21 -15.55 -12.47
C GLU A 179 5.35 -16.85 -11.64
N PRO A 180 6.25 -16.96 -10.65
CA PRO A 180 6.37 -18.17 -9.84
C PRO A 180 5.18 -18.46 -8.92
N HIS A 181 4.28 -17.48 -8.72
CA HIS A 181 3.08 -17.68 -7.90
C HIS A 181 2.01 -18.42 -8.69
N GLN A 182 1.21 -19.21 -7.98
CA GLN A 182 0.08 -19.95 -8.53
C GLN A 182 -1.25 -19.36 -8.04
N PRO A 183 -2.28 -19.24 -8.89
CA PRO A 183 -3.61 -18.90 -8.43
C PRO A 183 -4.08 -19.89 -7.37
N ALA A 184 -4.58 -19.36 -6.22
CA ALA A 184 -5.01 -20.18 -5.09
C ALA A 184 -6.47 -19.90 -4.68
N SER A 185 -7.13 -18.94 -5.32
CA SER A 185 -8.54 -18.64 -5.11
C SER A 185 -9.29 -18.72 -6.44
N PHE A 186 -10.40 -19.47 -6.45
CA PHE A 186 -11.20 -19.70 -7.64
C PHE A 186 -12.67 -19.46 -7.31
N ILE A 187 -13.40 -18.90 -8.28
CA ILE A 187 -14.86 -18.81 -8.23
C ILE A 187 -15.41 -19.94 -9.12
N ALA A 188 -16.07 -20.92 -8.50
CA ALA A 188 -16.77 -21.96 -9.24
C ALA A 188 -18.20 -21.48 -9.55
N THR A 189 -18.52 -21.32 -10.83
CA THR A 189 -19.83 -20.82 -11.26
C THR A 189 -20.24 -21.47 -12.58
N PRO A 190 -21.54 -21.76 -12.79
CA PRO A 190 -22.02 -22.27 -14.06
C PRO A 190 -21.84 -21.25 -15.18
N VAL A 191 -21.37 -21.72 -16.33
CA VAL A 191 -21.37 -20.92 -17.56
C VAL A 191 -22.78 -20.93 -18.14
N ILE A 192 -23.43 -19.76 -18.19
CA ILE A 192 -24.77 -19.59 -18.75
C ILE A 192 -24.73 -19.44 -20.27
N LYS A 193 -23.72 -18.68 -20.75
CA LYS A 193 -23.57 -18.37 -22.17
C LYS A 193 -22.10 -18.20 -22.49
N SER A 194 -21.72 -18.68 -23.68
CA SER A 194 -20.37 -18.47 -24.23
C SER A 194 -20.48 -17.89 -25.63
N MET A 195 -19.77 -16.81 -25.89
CA MET A 195 -19.64 -16.19 -27.19
C MET A 195 -18.24 -16.51 -27.75
N PRO A 196 -18.12 -16.92 -29.03
CA PRO A 196 -16.82 -17.28 -29.58
C PRO A 196 -15.86 -16.11 -29.75
N THR A 197 -16.38 -14.89 -29.72
CA THR A 197 -15.59 -13.64 -29.81
C THR A 197 -16.18 -12.57 -28.93
N THR A 198 -15.33 -11.76 -28.33
CA THR A 198 -15.73 -10.50 -27.70
C THR A 198 -15.90 -9.44 -28.78
N ARG A 199 -16.94 -8.60 -28.67
CA ARG A 199 -17.22 -7.50 -29.60
C ARG A 199 -17.49 -6.23 -28.80
N MET A 200 -16.90 -5.13 -29.23
CA MET A 200 -17.17 -3.80 -28.66
C MET A 200 -18.39 -3.19 -29.33
N PRO A 201 -19.50 -3.03 -28.62
CA PRO A 201 -20.70 -2.41 -29.19
C PRO A 201 -20.41 -1.00 -29.72
N GLY A 202 -20.69 -0.76 -31.01
CA GLY A 202 -20.45 0.52 -31.67
C GLY A 202 -19.00 0.77 -32.11
N LEU A 203 -18.08 -0.14 -31.79
CA LEU A 203 -16.66 -0.06 -32.17
C LEU A 203 -16.17 -1.37 -32.80
N GLU A 204 -17.06 -2.12 -33.46
CA GLU A 204 -16.77 -3.44 -34.01
C GLU A 204 -15.61 -3.45 -35.01
N PHE A 205 -15.34 -2.32 -35.65
CA PHE A 205 -14.18 -2.15 -36.54
C PHE A 205 -12.84 -2.28 -35.82
N ALA A 206 -12.82 -2.06 -34.50
CA ALA A 206 -11.60 -2.16 -33.67
C ALA A 206 -11.41 -3.54 -33.02
N ASP A 207 -12.37 -4.47 -33.17
CA ASP A 207 -12.31 -5.81 -32.54
C ASP A 207 -11.01 -6.58 -32.87
N GLY A 208 -10.49 -6.40 -34.07
CA GLY A 208 -9.22 -7.02 -34.49
C GLY A 208 -8.02 -6.49 -33.71
N ALA A 209 -7.98 -5.18 -33.47
CA ALA A 209 -6.94 -4.53 -32.69
C ALA A 209 -7.06 -4.91 -31.20
N GLY A 210 -8.27 -4.98 -30.66
CA GLY A 210 -8.53 -5.42 -29.29
C GLY A 210 -8.00 -6.83 -29.05
N ARG A 211 -8.28 -7.78 -29.95
CA ARG A 211 -7.76 -9.15 -29.85
C ARG A 211 -6.23 -9.26 -30.00
N ALA A 212 -5.63 -8.38 -30.77
CA ALA A 212 -4.17 -8.34 -30.93
C ALA A 212 -3.49 -7.74 -29.70
N TRP A 213 -4.17 -6.82 -29.00
CA TRP A 213 -3.69 -6.19 -27.78
C TRP A 213 -3.82 -7.13 -26.57
N ASP A 214 -4.96 -7.78 -26.42
CA ASP A 214 -5.26 -8.65 -25.29
C ASP A 214 -5.77 -10.02 -25.78
N PRO A 215 -5.00 -11.09 -25.62
CA PRO A 215 -5.42 -12.46 -25.97
C PRO A 215 -6.71 -12.90 -25.25
N ASN A 216 -6.99 -12.37 -24.07
CA ASN A 216 -8.22 -12.68 -23.32
C ASN A 216 -9.48 -12.08 -23.97
N TYR A 217 -9.32 -11.09 -24.85
CA TYR A 217 -10.39 -10.49 -25.65
C TYR A 217 -10.97 -11.41 -26.72
N SER A 218 -10.52 -12.65 -26.77
CA SER A 218 -10.93 -13.61 -27.79
C SER A 218 -12.28 -14.30 -27.51
N LYS A 219 -12.75 -14.29 -26.25
CA LYS A 219 -13.94 -15.04 -25.85
C LYS A 219 -14.70 -14.33 -24.72
N THR A 220 -16.02 -14.27 -24.84
CA THR A 220 -16.89 -13.77 -23.77
C THR A 220 -17.65 -14.91 -23.12
N ILE A 221 -17.60 -14.98 -21.78
CA ILE A 221 -18.30 -15.96 -20.97
C ILE A 221 -19.22 -15.22 -20.00
N PHE A 222 -20.48 -15.64 -19.98
CA PHE A 222 -21.48 -15.17 -19.00
C PHE A 222 -21.65 -16.23 -17.93
N THR A 223 -21.51 -15.84 -16.67
CA THR A 223 -21.62 -16.74 -15.52
C THR A 223 -22.81 -16.36 -14.64
N TYR A 224 -23.29 -17.32 -13.86
CA TYR A 224 -24.32 -17.04 -12.86
C TYR A 224 -23.75 -16.19 -11.71
N GLY A 225 -24.50 -15.17 -11.26
CA GLY A 225 -24.12 -14.39 -10.09
C GLY A 225 -23.62 -12.97 -10.35
N GLY A 226 -23.68 -12.47 -11.58
CA GLY A 226 -23.42 -11.06 -11.92
C GLY A 226 -22.42 -10.80 -13.02
N ASN A 227 -22.11 -9.53 -13.21
CA ASN A 227 -21.07 -9.07 -14.15
C ASN A 227 -19.70 -9.27 -13.52
N TRP A 228 -19.18 -10.45 -13.64
CA TRP A 228 -17.77 -10.68 -13.40
C TRP A 228 -17.06 -10.36 -14.72
N LEU A 229 -16.25 -9.31 -14.72
CA LEU A 229 -15.25 -9.18 -15.75
C LEU A 229 -14.31 -10.37 -15.56
N ALA A 230 -14.23 -11.24 -16.54
CA ALA A 230 -13.16 -12.21 -16.62
C ALA A 230 -11.91 -11.41 -17.00
N GLU A 231 -11.19 -10.93 -16.00
CA GLU A 231 -9.84 -10.45 -16.15
C GLU A 231 -8.87 -11.64 -16.14
#